data_c5cbd55266d41a95c55a8514c53f8952
#
_entry.id   c5cbd55266d41a95c55a8514c53f8952
#
_cell.length_a   1.000
_cell.length_b   1.000
_cell.length_c   1.000
_cell.angle_alpha   90.00
_cell.angle_beta   90.00
_cell.angle_gamma   90.00
#
_symmetry.space_group_name_H-M   'P 1'
#
loop_
_entity.id
_entity.type
_entity.pdbx_description
1 polymer ?
#
loop_
_entity_poly.entity_id
_entity_poly.type
_entity_poly.pdbx_seq_one_letter_code
_entity_poly.pdbx_strand_id
1 'polypeptide(L)'
;MLNPNNGRLHLACGDMDYIRFGSGKRVLVMLPGVGDGLKTVKGMALPFALLYRRLTGEFTVYAFSRRVELSPHMSTRDMAEDLNAAMEALDLSRAAVLGVSQGGMIAQWLAVDHPERVDKLVLAVTLSRPNDTVREAIAVWTEMAQRGDYRGIMLDTAERSYSEKRIRQARAAYGLLGNVGKPQSFERFLIQAESCATHDCYDALERISCPTLVIGGTDDRIVTGKASEEIAEKIPGCKL
;
A
#
# COMPACT_ATOMS: atom_id res chain seq x y z
N MET A 1 23.41 0.49 -8.69
CA MET A 1 22.96 -0.61 -9.59
C MET A 1 21.50 -0.95 -9.31
N LEU A 2 20.70 -1.37 -10.33
CA LEU A 2 19.27 -1.68 -10.12
C LEU A 2 19.04 -2.97 -9.31
N ASN A 3 19.84 -4.00 -9.53
CA ASN A 3 19.84 -5.29 -8.81
C ASN A 3 18.43 -5.85 -8.48
N PRO A 4 17.52 -6.02 -9.48
CA PRO A 4 16.15 -6.46 -9.25
C PRO A 4 16.07 -7.95 -8.93
N ASN A 5 15.32 -8.30 -7.88
CA ASN A 5 15.09 -9.68 -7.46
C ASN A 5 13.62 -9.84 -7.04
N ASN A 6 13.01 -10.96 -7.39
CA ASN A 6 11.69 -11.37 -6.90
C ASN A 6 11.87 -12.48 -5.87
N GLY A 7 11.22 -12.36 -4.73
CA GLY A 7 11.28 -13.34 -3.65
C GLY A 7 9.91 -13.74 -3.16
N ARG A 8 9.88 -14.85 -2.44
CA ARG A 8 8.74 -15.30 -1.64
C ARG A 8 9.24 -15.75 -0.28
N LEU A 9 8.57 -15.31 0.75
CA LEU A 9 8.77 -15.77 2.12
C LEU A 9 7.73 -16.84 2.44
N HIS A 10 8.17 -17.86 3.16
CA HIS A 10 7.33 -18.90 3.76
C HIS A 10 7.32 -18.64 5.27
N LEU A 11 6.34 -17.87 5.72
CA LEU A 11 6.17 -17.49 7.13
C LEU A 11 5.22 -18.45 7.82
N ALA A 12 5.26 -18.50 9.14
CA ALA A 12 4.29 -19.29 9.92
C ALA A 12 2.84 -18.86 9.67
N CYS A 13 2.62 -17.57 9.36
CA CYS A 13 1.31 -17.01 9.02
C CYS A 13 0.91 -17.24 7.56
N GLY A 14 1.79 -17.71 6.67
CA GLY A 14 1.54 -17.97 5.25
C GLY A 14 2.58 -17.37 4.31
N ASP A 15 2.44 -17.62 3.03
CA ASP A 15 3.35 -17.15 2.00
C ASP A 15 3.18 -15.66 1.72
N MET A 16 4.29 -14.95 1.52
CA MET A 16 4.29 -13.52 1.16
C MET A 16 5.25 -13.25 0.00
N ASP A 17 4.75 -12.66 -1.09
CA ASP A 17 5.58 -12.23 -2.20
C ASP A 17 6.23 -10.88 -1.88
N TYR A 18 7.50 -10.73 -2.23
CA TYR A 18 8.20 -9.45 -2.17
C TYR A 18 9.11 -9.27 -3.38
N ILE A 19 9.52 -8.03 -3.61
CA ILE A 19 10.58 -7.68 -4.54
C ILE A 19 11.65 -6.90 -3.82
N ARG A 20 12.90 -7.06 -4.27
CA ARG A 20 14.05 -6.30 -3.81
C ARG A 20 14.74 -5.66 -5.00
N PHE A 21 15.18 -4.41 -4.85
CA PHE A 21 15.99 -3.73 -5.85
C PHE A 21 16.86 -2.63 -5.22
N GLY A 22 17.85 -2.13 -5.99
CA GLY A 22 18.83 -1.18 -5.47
C GLY A 22 19.99 -1.85 -4.72
N SER A 23 20.98 -1.05 -4.34
CA SER A 23 22.20 -1.50 -3.67
C SER A 23 22.74 -0.49 -2.65
N GLY A 24 21.89 0.46 -2.23
CA GLY A 24 22.25 1.43 -1.20
C GLY A 24 22.34 0.78 0.18
N LYS A 25 23.01 1.46 1.10
CA LYS A 25 23.21 0.96 2.47
C LYS A 25 21.98 1.08 3.35
N ARG A 26 21.07 2.01 3.04
CA ARG A 26 19.83 2.22 3.79
C ARG A 26 18.74 1.31 3.28
N VAL A 27 17.89 0.83 4.16
CA VAL A 27 16.72 0.01 3.79
C VAL A 27 15.49 0.90 3.66
N LEU A 28 14.73 0.68 2.57
CA LEU A 28 13.41 1.25 2.36
C LEU A 28 12.40 0.12 2.17
N VAL A 29 11.41 0.05 3.02
CA VAL A 29 10.25 -0.83 2.89
C VAL A 29 9.13 -0.05 2.21
N MET A 30 8.56 -0.59 1.14
CA MET A 30 7.43 -0.02 0.41
C MET A 30 6.20 -0.91 0.51
N LEU A 31 5.06 -0.32 0.78
CA LEU A 31 3.77 -1.00 0.89
C LEU A 31 2.81 -0.42 -0.15
N PRO A 32 2.39 -1.20 -1.15
CA PRO A 32 1.42 -0.76 -2.14
C PRO A 32 0.01 -0.61 -1.54
N GLY A 33 -0.89 0.05 -2.27
CA GLY A 33 -2.30 0.17 -1.92
C GLY A 33 -3.09 -1.13 -2.14
N VAL A 34 -4.41 -1.03 -2.02
CA VAL A 34 -5.38 -2.14 -2.12
C VAL A 34 -5.33 -2.90 -3.44
N GLY A 35 -4.78 -2.29 -4.50
CA GLY A 35 -4.54 -2.95 -5.80
C GLY A 35 -3.64 -4.18 -5.70
N ASP A 36 -2.85 -4.33 -4.62
CA ASP A 36 -2.11 -5.55 -4.29
C ASP A 36 -3.04 -6.78 -4.16
N GLY A 37 -4.30 -6.58 -3.79
CA GLY A 37 -5.31 -7.63 -3.76
C GLY A 37 -5.66 -8.19 -5.14
N LEU A 38 -5.52 -7.39 -6.19
CA LEU A 38 -5.74 -7.81 -7.58
C LEU A 38 -4.47 -8.43 -8.19
N LYS A 39 -3.30 -7.89 -7.85
CA LYS A 39 -2.02 -8.36 -8.37
C LYS A 39 -0.90 -8.07 -7.38
N THR A 40 -0.20 -9.13 -6.94
CA THR A 40 0.97 -8.99 -6.07
C THR A 40 2.15 -8.34 -6.79
N VAL A 41 3.17 -7.95 -6.03
CA VAL A 41 4.44 -7.42 -6.58
C VAL A 41 5.27 -8.49 -7.31
N LYS A 42 4.85 -9.76 -7.32
CA LYS A 42 5.56 -10.86 -7.99
C LYS A 42 5.80 -10.53 -9.47
N GLY A 43 7.04 -10.65 -9.91
CA GLY A 43 7.45 -10.33 -11.28
C GLY A 43 7.67 -8.83 -11.55
N MET A 44 7.46 -7.96 -10.55
CA MET A 44 7.54 -6.50 -10.73
C MET A 44 8.90 -5.89 -10.33
N ALA A 45 9.91 -6.69 -9.97
CA ALA A 45 11.18 -6.17 -9.49
C ALA A 45 11.88 -5.22 -10.49
N LEU A 46 11.98 -5.61 -11.76
CA LEU A 46 12.60 -4.76 -12.78
C LEU A 46 11.75 -3.51 -13.12
N PRO A 47 10.42 -3.60 -13.35
CA PRO A 47 9.59 -2.42 -13.51
C PRO A 47 9.69 -1.41 -12.35
N PHE A 48 9.69 -1.89 -11.10
CA PHE A 48 9.84 -1.03 -9.92
C PHE A 48 11.25 -0.42 -9.85
N ALA A 49 12.30 -1.21 -10.11
CA ALA A 49 13.68 -0.72 -10.12
C ALA A 49 13.87 0.42 -11.15
N LEU A 50 13.23 0.33 -12.31
CA LEU A 50 13.26 1.38 -13.34
C LEU A 50 12.45 2.62 -12.93
N LEU A 51 11.26 2.41 -12.37
CA LEU A 51 10.37 3.49 -11.92
C LEU A 51 11.04 4.28 -10.77
N TYR A 52 11.61 3.60 -9.80
CA TYR A 52 12.24 4.17 -8.62
C TYR A 52 13.77 4.25 -8.72
N ARG A 53 14.33 4.28 -9.94
CA ARG A 53 15.80 4.26 -10.16
C ARG A 53 16.58 5.32 -9.39
N ARG A 54 15.95 6.46 -9.08
CA ARG A 54 16.57 7.54 -8.31
C ARG A 54 16.87 7.14 -6.86
N LEU A 55 16.17 6.14 -6.32
CA LEU A 55 16.37 5.64 -4.96
C LEU A 55 17.43 4.54 -4.89
N THR A 56 17.74 3.86 -5.99
CA THR A 56 18.52 2.61 -6.00
C THR A 56 20.00 2.77 -5.61
N GLY A 57 20.54 3.99 -5.66
CA GLY A 57 21.91 4.27 -5.23
C GLY A 57 22.02 4.48 -3.71
N GLU A 58 20.98 5.00 -3.08
CA GLU A 58 20.95 5.31 -1.65
C GLU A 58 20.31 4.18 -0.83
N PHE A 59 19.29 3.53 -1.40
CA PHE A 59 18.50 2.50 -0.73
C PHE A 59 18.63 1.12 -1.37
N THR A 60 18.59 0.09 -0.53
CA THR A 60 18.08 -1.23 -0.89
C THR A 60 16.60 -1.22 -0.59
N VAL A 61 15.77 -1.33 -1.61
CA VAL A 61 14.31 -1.22 -1.51
C VAL A 61 13.69 -2.60 -1.47
N TYR A 62 12.81 -2.83 -0.52
CA TYR A 62 11.92 -3.99 -0.45
C TYR A 62 10.49 -3.54 -0.61
N ALA A 63 9.75 -4.09 -1.57
CA ALA A 63 8.30 -3.88 -1.66
C ALA A 63 7.59 -5.19 -1.35
N PHE A 64 6.71 -5.16 -0.34
CA PHE A 64 5.99 -6.34 0.12
C PHE A 64 4.53 -6.33 -0.34
N SER A 65 4.06 -7.46 -0.85
CA SER A 65 2.62 -7.75 -0.94
C SER A 65 2.08 -8.18 0.42
N ARG A 66 0.75 -8.26 0.55
CA ARG A 66 0.12 -8.99 1.65
C ARG A 66 0.28 -10.48 1.40
N ARG A 67 -0.02 -11.32 2.39
CA ARG A 67 0.00 -12.78 2.22
C ARG A 67 -0.75 -13.20 0.95
N VAL A 68 -0.31 -14.30 0.37
CA VAL A 68 -0.95 -14.89 -0.82
C VAL A 68 -2.39 -15.29 -0.48
N GLU A 69 -2.57 -15.92 0.69
CA GLU A 69 -3.88 -16.27 1.25
C GLU A 69 -4.16 -15.42 2.48
N LEU A 70 -5.28 -14.71 2.47
CA LEU A 70 -5.72 -13.85 3.56
C LEU A 70 -6.86 -14.54 4.32
N SER A 71 -6.84 -14.42 5.64
CA SER A 71 -7.95 -14.86 6.47
C SER A 71 -9.15 -13.91 6.28
N PRO A 72 -10.40 -14.41 6.31
CA PRO A 72 -11.58 -13.55 6.32
C PRO A 72 -11.50 -12.48 7.41
N HIS A 73 -11.96 -11.27 7.12
CA HIS A 73 -12.01 -10.12 8.04
C HIS A 73 -10.64 -9.67 8.59
N MET A 74 -9.56 -10.00 7.87
CA MET A 74 -8.20 -9.60 8.27
C MET A 74 -8.06 -8.08 8.28
N SER A 75 -7.66 -7.51 9.42
CA SER A 75 -7.50 -6.08 9.59
C SER A 75 -6.16 -5.57 9.03
N THR A 76 -6.05 -4.26 8.85
CA THR A 76 -4.76 -3.61 8.51
C THR A 76 -3.71 -3.75 9.61
N ARG A 77 -4.14 -3.96 10.89
CA ARG A 77 -3.24 -4.24 12.01
C ARG A 77 -2.66 -5.65 11.93
N ASP A 78 -3.49 -6.65 11.57
CA ASP A 78 -2.99 -8.02 11.32
C ASP A 78 -2.00 -8.05 10.16
N MET A 79 -2.25 -7.24 9.10
CA MET A 79 -1.31 -7.10 7.98
C MET A 79 0.00 -6.41 8.39
N ALA A 80 -0.01 -5.57 9.42
CA ALA A 80 1.22 -4.98 9.98
C ALA A 80 2.02 -6.02 10.78
N GLU A 81 1.37 -6.93 11.50
CA GLU A 81 2.03 -8.07 12.14
C GLU A 81 2.68 -9.01 11.12
N ASP A 82 1.98 -9.31 10.02
CA ASP A 82 2.57 -10.08 8.91
C ASP A 82 3.82 -9.40 8.33
N LEU A 83 3.78 -8.06 8.19
CA LEU A 83 4.92 -7.30 7.71
C LEU A 83 6.07 -7.33 8.70
N ASN A 84 5.80 -7.21 10.01
CA ASN A 84 6.82 -7.34 11.04
C ASN A 84 7.51 -8.72 10.96
N ALA A 85 6.74 -9.80 10.84
CA ALA A 85 7.28 -11.15 10.65
C ALA A 85 8.12 -11.28 9.36
N ALA A 86 7.68 -10.64 8.26
CA ALA A 86 8.43 -10.61 7.02
C ALA A 86 9.75 -9.85 7.12
N MET A 87 9.76 -8.72 7.83
CA MET A 87 10.99 -7.96 8.11
C MET A 87 11.96 -8.77 8.96
N GLU A 88 11.46 -9.48 9.98
CA GLU A 88 12.28 -10.36 10.82
C GLU A 88 12.90 -11.50 10.00
N ALA A 89 12.12 -12.18 9.17
CA ALA A 89 12.59 -13.27 8.31
C ALA A 89 13.67 -12.86 7.29
N LEU A 90 13.80 -11.56 7.00
CA LEU A 90 14.81 -10.98 6.13
C LEU A 90 15.92 -10.23 6.88
N ASP A 91 16.00 -10.36 8.20
CA ASP A 91 16.96 -9.64 9.06
C ASP A 91 16.90 -8.10 8.89
N LEU A 92 15.71 -7.56 8.56
CA LEU A 92 15.48 -6.13 8.43
C LEU A 92 15.11 -5.56 9.80
N SER A 93 16.10 -5.30 10.64
CA SER A 93 15.88 -4.83 12.01
C SER A 93 15.18 -3.47 12.07
N ARG A 94 15.52 -2.55 11.15
CA ARG A 94 14.94 -1.19 11.08
C ARG A 94 15.02 -0.64 9.66
N ALA A 95 13.98 0.08 9.21
CA ALA A 95 13.90 0.61 7.85
C ALA A 95 13.17 1.97 7.80
N ALA A 96 13.45 2.76 6.76
CA ALA A 96 12.47 3.75 6.32
C ALA A 96 11.26 3.02 5.71
N VAL A 97 10.04 3.47 6.02
CA VAL A 97 8.81 2.82 5.54
C VAL A 97 8.00 3.82 4.73
N LEU A 98 7.62 3.44 3.51
CA LEU A 98 6.72 4.19 2.64
C LEU A 98 5.44 3.37 2.44
N GLY A 99 4.33 3.85 2.98
CA GLY A 99 3.01 3.26 2.77
C GLY A 99 2.14 4.13 1.86
N VAL A 100 1.57 3.50 0.83
CA VAL A 100 0.66 4.17 -0.12
C VAL A 100 -0.76 3.66 0.11
N SER A 101 -1.74 4.57 0.35
CA SER A 101 -3.14 4.20 0.55
C SER A 101 -3.31 3.13 1.65
N GLN A 102 -3.88 1.95 1.39
CA GLN A 102 -3.91 0.84 2.35
C GLN A 102 -2.51 0.51 2.93
N GLY A 103 -1.45 0.59 2.11
CA GLY A 103 -0.09 0.42 2.61
C GLY A 103 0.29 1.44 3.69
N GLY A 104 -0.27 2.67 3.62
CA GLY A 104 -0.14 3.67 4.66
C GLY A 104 -0.90 3.32 5.94
N MET A 105 -2.09 2.72 5.83
CA MET A 105 -2.86 2.21 6.96
C MET A 105 -2.09 1.12 7.73
N ILE A 106 -1.44 0.21 6.98
CA ILE A 106 -0.58 -0.85 7.55
C ILE A 106 0.67 -0.24 8.18
N ALA A 107 1.31 0.73 7.52
CA ALA A 107 2.50 1.39 8.01
C ALA A 107 2.25 2.18 9.30
N GLN A 108 1.05 2.73 9.50
CA GLN A 108 0.64 3.36 10.76
C GLN A 108 0.67 2.35 11.90
N TRP A 109 0.03 1.19 11.74
CA TRP A 109 0.04 0.14 12.77
C TRP A 109 1.44 -0.42 13.02
N LEU A 110 2.26 -0.62 11.99
CA LEU A 110 3.66 -1.02 12.18
C LEU A 110 4.41 0.01 13.04
N ALA A 111 4.24 1.31 12.79
CA ALA A 111 4.92 2.36 13.55
C ALA A 111 4.38 2.51 14.98
N VAL A 112 3.12 2.17 15.23
CA VAL A 112 2.48 2.19 16.55
C VAL A 112 2.88 0.99 17.40
N ASP A 113 2.84 -0.22 16.83
CA ASP A 113 3.01 -1.48 17.56
C ASP A 113 4.48 -1.96 17.56
N HIS A 114 5.27 -1.58 16.53
CA HIS A 114 6.69 -1.95 16.35
C HIS A 114 7.56 -0.71 16.05
N PRO A 115 7.60 0.30 16.94
CA PRO A 115 8.34 1.55 16.68
C PRO A 115 9.84 1.32 16.44
N GLU A 116 10.42 0.25 16.96
CA GLU A 116 11.82 -0.15 16.73
C GLU A 116 12.10 -0.52 15.27
N ARG A 117 11.08 -0.96 14.51
CA ARG A 117 11.20 -1.33 13.09
C ARG A 117 11.24 -0.12 12.16
N VAL A 118 10.75 1.04 12.60
CA VAL A 118 10.56 2.20 11.72
C VAL A 118 11.56 3.31 12.04
N ASP A 119 12.48 3.58 11.11
CA ASP A 119 13.44 4.69 11.20
C ASP A 119 12.79 6.02 10.80
N LYS A 120 12.07 6.03 9.69
CA LYS A 120 11.32 7.16 9.14
C LYS A 120 10.05 6.64 8.48
N LEU A 121 8.98 7.41 8.55
CA LEU A 121 7.69 7.03 8.00
C LEU A 121 7.26 8.02 6.92
N VAL A 122 6.83 7.51 5.78
CA VAL A 122 6.17 8.28 4.73
C VAL A 122 4.79 7.69 4.49
N LEU A 123 3.76 8.49 4.72
CA LEU A 123 2.36 8.13 4.53
C LEU A 123 1.81 8.89 3.32
N ALA A 124 1.60 8.19 2.21
CA ALA A 124 1.17 8.80 0.96
C ALA A 124 -0.29 8.43 0.63
N VAL A 125 -1.13 9.44 0.38
CA VAL A 125 -2.54 9.32 -0.02
C VAL A 125 -3.29 8.25 0.78
N THR A 126 -3.26 8.38 2.11
CA THR A 126 -3.83 7.44 3.08
C THR A 126 -4.72 8.15 4.10
N LEU A 127 -5.37 7.39 4.96
CA LEU A 127 -6.18 7.89 6.06
C LEU A 127 -5.90 7.11 7.34
N SER A 128 -6.30 7.66 8.47
CA SER A 128 -6.17 7.03 9.80
C SER A 128 -7.47 6.42 10.33
N ARG A 129 -8.59 6.84 9.77
CA ARG A 129 -9.94 6.32 10.05
C ARG A 129 -10.82 6.47 8.82
N PRO A 130 -11.86 5.63 8.63
CA PRO A 130 -12.68 5.67 7.44
C PRO A 130 -13.54 6.94 7.43
N ASN A 131 -13.62 7.56 6.25
CA ASN A 131 -14.58 8.63 5.94
C ASN A 131 -15.60 8.15 4.90
N ASP A 132 -16.63 8.96 4.62
CA ASP A 132 -17.70 8.57 3.70
C ASP A 132 -17.19 8.36 2.28
N THR A 133 -16.19 9.14 1.84
CA THR A 133 -15.60 9.03 0.50
C THR A 133 -14.91 7.67 0.29
N VAL A 134 -14.14 7.20 1.27
CA VAL A 134 -13.49 5.89 1.17
C VAL A 134 -14.51 4.75 1.28
N ARG A 135 -15.53 4.89 2.16
CA ARG A 135 -16.60 3.88 2.26
C ARG A 135 -17.35 3.73 0.94
N GLU A 136 -17.69 4.86 0.29
CA GLU A 136 -18.34 4.84 -1.03
C GLU A 136 -17.44 4.17 -2.09
N ALA A 137 -16.17 4.57 -2.20
CA ALA A 137 -15.24 3.99 -3.15
C ALA A 137 -15.10 2.47 -2.95
N ILE A 138 -14.92 2.02 -1.69
CA ILE A 138 -14.82 0.60 -1.35
C ILE A 138 -16.11 -0.15 -1.67
N ALA A 139 -17.30 0.41 -1.40
CA ALA A 139 -18.58 -0.21 -1.74
C ALA A 139 -18.72 -0.43 -3.26
N VAL A 140 -18.37 0.58 -4.06
CA VAL A 140 -18.39 0.50 -5.54
C VAL A 140 -17.42 -0.57 -6.04
N TRP A 141 -16.19 -0.60 -5.53
CA TRP A 141 -15.19 -1.59 -5.94
C TRP A 141 -15.54 -3.01 -5.48
N THR A 142 -16.16 -3.15 -4.30
CA THR A 142 -16.66 -4.44 -3.79
C THR A 142 -17.73 -5.00 -4.72
N GLU A 143 -18.71 -4.18 -5.13
CA GLU A 143 -19.76 -4.59 -6.06
C GLU A 143 -19.18 -4.99 -7.43
N MET A 144 -18.22 -4.21 -7.96
CA MET A 144 -17.52 -4.56 -9.21
C MET A 144 -16.74 -5.88 -9.07
N ALA A 145 -16.03 -6.08 -7.95
CA ALA A 145 -15.26 -7.31 -7.69
C ALA A 145 -16.16 -8.54 -7.62
N GLN A 146 -17.33 -8.45 -6.95
CA GLN A 146 -18.32 -9.53 -6.86
C GLN A 146 -18.87 -9.93 -8.23
N ARG A 147 -18.96 -8.99 -9.16
CA ARG A 147 -19.36 -9.25 -10.57
C ARG A 147 -18.19 -9.64 -11.47
N GLY A 148 -16.95 -9.67 -10.94
CA GLY A 148 -15.75 -9.96 -11.70
C GLY A 148 -15.36 -8.86 -12.69
N ASP A 149 -15.81 -7.61 -12.47
CA ASP A 149 -15.53 -6.45 -13.32
C ASP A 149 -14.18 -5.81 -12.98
N TYR A 150 -13.11 -6.50 -13.33
CA TYR A 150 -11.73 -6.00 -13.16
C TYR A 150 -11.49 -4.67 -13.87
N ARG A 151 -12.03 -4.54 -15.10
CA ARG A 151 -11.87 -3.33 -15.90
C ARG A 151 -12.56 -2.13 -15.23
N GLY A 152 -13.76 -2.32 -14.71
CA GLY A 152 -14.50 -1.30 -13.96
C GLY A 152 -13.70 -0.79 -12.77
N ILE A 153 -13.14 -1.68 -11.96
CA ILE A 153 -12.30 -1.32 -10.80
C ILE A 153 -11.10 -0.47 -11.25
N MET A 154 -10.39 -0.89 -12.30
CA MET A 154 -9.20 -0.18 -12.78
C MET A 154 -9.53 1.21 -13.34
N LEU A 155 -10.66 1.34 -14.04
CA LEU A 155 -11.10 2.62 -14.60
C LEU A 155 -11.59 3.57 -13.51
N ASP A 156 -12.45 3.11 -12.59
CA ASP A 156 -12.94 3.93 -11.48
C ASP A 156 -11.79 4.39 -10.57
N THR A 157 -10.84 3.49 -10.27
CA THR A 157 -9.62 3.86 -9.53
C THR A 157 -8.84 4.95 -10.25
N ALA A 158 -8.68 4.84 -11.57
CA ALA A 158 -7.98 5.86 -12.37
C ALA A 158 -8.75 7.20 -12.38
N GLU A 159 -10.07 7.16 -12.50
CA GLU A 159 -10.93 8.35 -12.51
C GLU A 159 -10.92 9.10 -11.18
N ARG A 160 -10.79 8.39 -10.07
CA ARG A 160 -10.67 8.99 -8.74
C ARG A 160 -9.25 9.51 -8.43
N SER A 161 -8.20 8.91 -9.06
CA SER A 161 -6.80 9.15 -8.70
C SER A 161 -6.06 10.12 -9.64
N TYR A 162 -6.52 10.31 -10.88
CA TYR A 162 -5.73 11.01 -11.89
C TYR A 162 -6.45 12.21 -12.50
N SER A 163 -5.65 13.14 -13.06
CA SER A 163 -6.18 14.25 -13.86
C SER A 163 -6.83 13.75 -15.17
N GLU A 164 -7.74 14.54 -15.72
CA GLU A 164 -8.47 14.21 -16.97
C GLU A 164 -7.56 13.79 -18.15
N LYS A 165 -6.37 14.40 -18.26
CA LYS A 165 -5.39 14.03 -19.29
C LYS A 165 -4.93 12.58 -19.13
N ARG A 166 -4.64 12.15 -17.89
CA ARG A 166 -4.24 10.76 -17.59
C ARG A 166 -5.40 9.79 -17.66
N ILE A 167 -6.61 10.21 -17.28
CA ILE A 167 -7.82 9.41 -17.41
C ILE A 167 -8.07 9.03 -18.88
N ARG A 168 -7.93 9.98 -19.82
CA ARG A 168 -8.08 9.69 -21.26
C ARG A 168 -7.08 8.62 -21.74
N GLN A 169 -5.84 8.69 -21.28
CA GLN A 169 -4.82 7.68 -21.58
C GLN A 169 -5.16 6.32 -20.97
N ALA A 170 -5.60 6.30 -19.70
CA ALA A 170 -6.02 5.09 -19.01
C ALA A 170 -7.21 4.42 -19.69
N ARG A 171 -8.24 5.17 -20.08
CA ARG A 171 -9.42 4.66 -20.81
C ARG A 171 -9.03 3.98 -22.13
N ALA A 172 -8.11 4.60 -22.90
CA ALA A 172 -7.61 4.01 -24.15
C ALA A 172 -6.83 2.70 -23.89
N ALA A 173 -5.95 2.70 -22.89
CA ALA A 173 -5.16 1.53 -22.52
C ALA A 173 -6.05 0.38 -22.01
N TYR A 174 -6.97 0.65 -21.10
CA TYR A 174 -7.91 -0.36 -20.57
C TYR A 174 -8.99 -0.76 -21.59
N GLY A 175 -9.26 0.08 -22.61
CA GLY A 175 -10.09 -0.30 -23.75
C GLY A 175 -9.51 -1.44 -24.57
N LEU A 176 -8.19 -1.43 -24.76
CA LEU A 176 -7.44 -2.43 -25.52
C LEU A 176 -7.01 -3.65 -24.66
N LEU A 177 -6.64 -3.40 -23.40
CA LEU A 177 -5.98 -4.38 -22.54
C LEU A 177 -6.84 -4.78 -21.32
N GLY A 178 -8.13 -4.47 -21.32
CA GLY A 178 -9.01 -4.43 -20.16
C GLY A 178 -9.11 -5.68 -19.29
N ASN A 179 -8.61 -6.83 -19.75
CA ASN A 179 -8.55 -8.07 -18.97
C ASN A 179 -7.11 -8.56 -18.74
N VAL A 180 -6.10 -7.83 -19.23
CA VAL A 180 -4.70 -8.22 -18.98
C VAL A 180 -4.37 -8.00 -17.52
N GLY A 181 -4.01 -9.09 -16.82
CA GLY A 181 -3.73 -9.05 -15.39
C GLY A 181 -4.97 -9.23 -14.49
N LYS A 182 -6.15 -9.56 -15.07
CA LYS A 182 -7.33 -9.92 -14.28
C LYS A 182 -6.99 -11.10 -13.35
N PRO A 183 -7.28 -11.01 -12.04
CA PRO A 183 -7.05 -12.11 -11.11
C PRO A 183 -8.02 -13.27 -11.39
N GLN A 184 -7.62 -14.49 -10.98
CA GLN A 184 -8.50 -15.65 -11.03
C GLN A 184 -9.63 -15.58 -9.98
N SER A 185 -9.34 -14.98 -8.83
CA SER A 185 -10.28 -14.72 -7.74
C SER A 185 -10.13 -13.28 -7.26
N PHE A 186 -11.24 -12.68 -6.85
CA PHE A 186 -11.28 -11.36 -6.23
C PHE A 186 -11.29 -11.43 -4.69
N GLU A 187 -11.29 -12.62 -4.10
CA GLU A 187 -11.37 -12.82 -2.66
C GLU A 187 -10.32 -12.02 -1.89
N ARG A 188 -9.06 -12.11 -2.33
CA ARG A 188 -7.95 -11.37 -1.72
C ARG A 188 -8.15 -9.85 -1.80
N PHE A 189 -8.72 -9.36 -2.89
CA PHE A 189 -9.07 -7.94 -3.05
C PHE A 189 -10.23 -7.54 -2.13
N LEU A 190 -11.26 -8.36 -2.01
CA LEU A 190 -12.43 -8.09 -1.16
C LEU A 190 -12.03 -7.98 0.32
N ILE A 191 -11.18 -8.89 0.82
CA ILE A 191 -10.66 -8.84 2.19
C ILE A 191 -9.84 -7.56 2.41
N GLN A 192 -8.97 -7.19 1.48
CA GLN A 192 -8.20 -5.96 1.58
C GLN A 192 -9.08 -4.71 1.48
N ALA A 193 -10.10 -4.70 0.65
CA ALA A 193 -11.06 -3.62 0.54
C ALA A 193 -11.84 -3.44 1.85
N GLU A 194 -12.34 -4.53 2.45
CA GLU A 194 -12.99 -4.51 3.76
C GLU A 194 -12.08 -3.93 4.85
N SER A 195 -10.80 -4.33 4.87
CA SER A 195 -9.84 -3.81 5.84
C SER A 195 -9.60 -2.30 5.71
N CYS A 196 -9.74 -1.72 4.52
CA CYS A 196 -9.68 -0.27 4.33
C CYS A 196 -10.92 0.44 4.91
N ALA A 197 -12.11 -0.17 4.76
CA ALA A 197 -13.36 0.40 5.25
C ALA A 197 -13.48 0.32 6.78
N THR A 198 -12.74 -0.57 7.42
CA THR A 198 -12.77 -0.81 8.87
C THR A 198 -11.52 -0.31 9.60
N HIS A 199 -10.53 0.21 8.86
CA HIS A 199 -9.29 0.72 9.43
C HIS A 199 -9.54 1.91 10.37
N ASP A 200 -9.10 1.81 11.62
CA ASP A 200 -9.11 2.93 12.56
C ASP A 200 -7.87 2.88 13.45
N CYS A 201 -6.93 3.77 13.17
CA CYS A 201 -5.69 3.95 13.91
C CYS A 201 -5.62 5.37 14.52
N TYR A 202 -6.68 6.18 14.39
CA TYR A 202 -6.65 7.61 14.66
C TYR A 202 -6.16 7.95 16.07
N ASP A 203 -6.72 7.32 17.09
CA ASP A 203 -6.36 7.59 18.49
C ASP A 203 -4.95 7.06 18.85
N ALA A 204 -4.41 6.13 18.07
CA ALA A 204 -3.07 5.59 18.28
C ALA A 204 -1.96 6.39 17.59
N LEU A 205 -2.28 7.31 16.69
CA LEU A 205 -1.29 8.07 15.90
C LEU A 205 -0.32 8.89 16.77
N GLU A 206 -0.75 9.36 17.94
CA GLU A 206 0.10 10.10 18.90
C GLU A 206 1.28 9.26 19.42
N ARG A 207 1.20 7.94 19.32
CA ARG A 207 2.26 7.01 19.72
C ARG A 207 3.36 6.87 18.68
N ILE A 208 3.16 7.37 17.44
CA ILE A 208 4.17 7.35 16.39
C ILE A 208 5.26 8.36 16.74
N SER A 209 6.47 7.85 17.04
CA SER A 209 7.61 8.63 17.53
C SER A 209 8.70 8.88 16.48
N CYS A 210 8.66 8.19 15.35
CA CYS A 210 9.65 8.38 14.29
C CYS A 210 9.35 9.62 13.43
N PRO A 211 10.37 10.25 12.81
CA PRO A 211 10.16 11.33 11.86
C PRO A 211 9.19 10.91 10.75
N THR A 212 8.07 11.64 10.61
CA THR A 212 6.99 11.31 9.69
C THR A 212 6.75 12.40 8.67
N LEU A 213 6.56 12.00 7.42
CA LEU A 213 6.11 12.83 6.31
C LEU A 213 4.78 12.29 5.79
N VAL A 214 3.76 13.14 5.76
CA VAL A 214 2.49 12.85 5.09
C VAL A 214 2.47 13.52 3.72
N ILE A 215 1.97 12.83 2.72
CA ILE A 215 1.79 13.35 1.37
C ILE A 215 0.35 13.10 0.95
N GLY A 216 -0.42 14.16 0.71
CA GLY A 216 -1.80 14.12 0.25
C GLY A 216 -2.00 14.88 -1.06
N GLY A 217 -3.17 14.72 -1.63
CA GLY A 217 -3.66 15.52 -2.76
C GLY A 217 -4.93 16.26 -2.37
N THR A 218 -5.02 17.56 -2.67
CA THR A 218 -6.22 18.37 -2.37
C THR A 218 -7.47 17.86 -3.11
N ASP A 219 -7.26 17.28 -4.30
CA ASP A 219 -8.33 16.77 -5.17
C ASP A 219 -8.50 15.24 -5.09
N ASP A 220 -7.97 14.60 -4.04
CA ASP A 220 -8.08 13.16 -3.83
C ASP A 220 -9.55 12.77 -3.59
N ARG A 221 -10.09 11.89 -4.45
CA ARG A 221 -11.48 11.42 -4.42
C ARG A 221 -11.63 10.02 -3.85
N ILE A 222 -10.59 9.51 -3.19
CA ILE A 222 -10.59 8.21 -2.51
C ILE A 222 -10.47 8.40 -1.01
N VAL A 223 -9.39 9.05 -0.55
CA VAL A 223 -9.13 9.23 0.88
C VAL A 223 -9.33 10.67 1.36
N THR A 224 -9.38 11.63 0.44
CA THR A 224 -9.47 13.09 0.61
C THR A 224 -8.20 13.77 1.15
N GLY A 225 -7.96 15.03 0.75
CA GLY A 225 -6.86 15.83 1.29
C GLY A 225 -6.98 16.06 2.80
N LYS A 226 -8.22 16.22 3.30
CA LYS A 226 -8.51 16.38 4.74
C LYS A 226 -8.01 15.22 5.59
N ALA A 227 -8.04 13.98 5.08
CA ALA A 227 -7.50 12.83 5.80
C ALA A 227 -5.99 12.94 6.04
N SER A 228 -5.26 13.53 5.08
CA SER A 228 -3.82 13.80 5.24
C SER A 228 -3.55 14.89 6.28
N GLU A 229 -4.39 15.93 6.32
CA GLU A 229 -4.32 16.98 7.35
C GLU A 229 -4.58 16.40 8.75
N GLU A 230 -5.63 15.57 8.91
CA GLU A 230 -5.95 14.89 10.18
C GLU A 230 -4.79 14.02 10.70
N ILE A 231 -4.09 13.28 9.81
CA ILE A 231 -2.92 12.49 10.19
C ILE A 231 -1.78 13.41 10.64
N ALA A 232 -1.51 14.48 9.88
CA ALA A 232 -0.40 15.37 10.16
C ALA A 232 -0.59 16.15 11.47
N GLU A 233 -1.83 16.52 11.80
CA GLU A 233 -2.17 17.17 13.08
C GLU A 233 -2.00 16.22 14.28
N LYS A 234 -2.24 14.93 14.09
CA LYS A 234 -2.28 13.93 15.16
C LYS A 234 -0.90 13.34 15.48
N ILE A 235 0.00 13.22 14.50
CA ILE A 235 1.36 12.68 14.71
C ILE A 235 2.31 13.79 15.17
N PRO A 236 2.96 13.65 16.35
CA PRO A 236 3.89 14.65 16.85
C PRO A 236 5.04 14.95 15.90
N GLY A 237 5.26 16.24 15.56
CA GLY A 237 6.37 16.66 14.70
C GLY A 237 6.27 16.21 13.24
N CYS A 238 5.08 15.79 12.80
CA CYS A 238 4.81 15.42 11.41
C CYS A 238 5.00 16.59 10.45
N LYS A 239 5.39 16.29 9.22
CA LYS A 239 5.41 17.23 8.08
C LYS A 239 4.34 16.82 7.09
N LEU A 240 3.62 17.81 6.55
CA LEU A 240 2.64 17.68 5.46
C LEU A 240 3.17 18.39 4.21
#